data_291ecfe30748cb8292481deb4d47d416
#
_entry.id   291ecfe30748cb8292481deb4d47d416
#
_cell.length_a   1.000
_cell.length_b   1.000
_cell.length_c   1.000
_cell.angle_alpha   90.00
_cell.angle_beta   90.00
_cell.angle_gamma   90.00
#
_symmetry.space_group_name_H-M   'P 1'
#
loop_
_entity.id
_entity.type
_entity.pdbx_description
1 polymer ?
#
loop_
_entity_poly.entity_id
_entity_poly.type
_entity_poly.pdbx_seq_one_letter_code
_entity_poly.pdbx_strand_id
1 'polypeptide(L)'
;MKGEKRSVFKQSDVSGMELSITHGEVQESDALKVKRKEELVRLAYVAMTRAACRLVLVVPQNRTSTGWHGNYRKNAYFMALTGSLEPDRDIVLDSFRELGSLPGVRCVEIETLLTETADDITVAPPALDTDLGVDHAKPILPKWRVSSFSSINRSVTDDEVAWFGPKQAAGPLEGILAFPRGTKAGDAMHGMLEIADFPAVAPDTPEADALRRSIARSRIEQFLSFPDEASLDKAVGEAARMIYDVVNAEILPGIRLRDVKMTERASEMPFLLRMRDGLSASDLKDALERFGDMYAIPNLSDDDLSGFLTGFIDLAFGAKGRFWILDWKSNAITRFVRTQADFTQHVMSDEMRVHRYRLQYLIYLVALRRFLKARLGRDYDDSLLGGACYVFLRGVSADARRGPEGIQGVVYDPVGAERIARLDELFLPEWEQK
;
A
#
# COMPACT_ATOMS: atom_id res chain seq x y z
N MET A 1 -6.36 32.08 -18.47
CA MET A 1 -6.71 32.38 -17.08
C MET A 1 -5.94 31.40 -16.22
N LYS A 2 -5.00 31.88 -15.39
CA LYS A 2 -4.24 31.02 -14.45
C LYS A 2 -5.19 30.61 -13.32
N GLY A 3 -5.34 29.31 -13.09
CA GLY A 3 -6.18 28.80 -12.02
C GLY A 3 -5.68 29.22 -10.64
N GLU A 4 -6.54 29.78 -9.85
CA GLU A 4 -6.30 30.13 -8.46
C GLU A 4 -6.00 28.86 -7.64
N LYS A 5 -4.82 28.80 -7.04
CA LYS A 5 -4.48 27.75 -6.09
C LYS A 5 -5.16 28.07 -4.75
N ARG A 6 -6.08 27.23 -4.31
CA ARG A 6 -6.63 27.27 -2.95
C ARG A 6 -5.65 26.57 -2.02
N SER A 7 -5.23 27.24 -0.96
CA SER A 7 -4.37 26.68 0.09
C SER A 7 -5.12 26.73 1.42
N VAL A 8 -5.18 25.59 2.10
CA VAL A 8 -5.80 25.45 3.43
C VAL A 8 -4.67 25.33 4.45
N PHE A 9 -4.66 26.20 5.47
CA PHE A 9 -3.66 26.16 6.54
C PHE A 9 -4.31 25.82 7.86
N LYS A 10 -3.61 25.00 8.62
CA LYS A 10 -3.98 24.61 9.97
C LYS A 10 -3.09 25.38 10.94
N GLN A 11 -3.63 26.35 11.65
CA GLN A 11 -2.93 27.05 12.71
C GLN A 11 -3.34 26.42 14.05
N SER A 12 -2.37 26.02 14.88
CA SER A 12 -2.61 25.60 16.25
C SER A 12 -2.00 26.63 17.18
N ASP A 13 -2.76 27.17 18.08
CA ASP A 13 -2.30 27.88 19.26
C ASP A 13 -2.45 26.97 20.50
N VAL A 14 -2.17 27.53 21.68
CA VAL A 14 -2.20 26.80 22.95
C VAL A 14 -3.62 26.33 23.32
N SER A 15 -4.66 26.83 22.66
CA SER A 15 -6.06 26.63 23.00
C SER A 15 -6.84 25.73 22.00
N GLY A 16 -6.26 25.38 20.84
CA GLY A 16 -6.96 24.55 19.86
C GLY A 16 -6.46 24.66 18.43
N MET A 17 -7.07 23.89 17.52
CA MET A 17 -6.80 23.95 16.09
C MET A 17 -7.80 24.87 15.41
N GLU A 18 -7.34 25.99 14.86
CA GLU A 18 -8.14 26.87 14.04
C GLU A 18 -7.87 26.62 12.56
N LEU A 19 -8.94 26.42 11.77
CA LEU A 19 -8.89 26.27 10.34
C LEU A 19 -9.18 27.62 9.69
N SER A 20 -8.17 28.26 9.10
CA SER A 20 -8.36 29.49 8.33
C SER A 20 -8.37 29.17 6.83
N ILE A 21 -9.48 29.55 6.17
CA ILE A 21 -9.62 29.44 4.70
C ILE A 21 -9.58 30.85 4.14
N THR A 22 -8.57 31.15 3.33
CA THR A 22 -8.45 32.44 2.66
C THR A 22 -8.41 32.29 1.16
N HIS A 23 -8.99 33.25 0.42
CA HIS A 23 -8.87 33.38 -1.03
C HIS A 23 -7.68 34.29 -1.36
N GLY A 24 -6.71 33.75 -2.12
CA GLY A 24 -5.53 34.47 -2.57
C GLY A 24 -4.22 33.74 -2.25
N GLU A 25 -3.07 34.38 -2.60
CA GLU A 25 -1.75 33.88 -2.19
C GLU A 25 -1.63 33.92 -0.67
N VAL A 26 -1.65 32.78 -0.03
CA VAL A 26 -1.51 32.72 1.42
C VAL A 26 -0.03 32.74 1.75
N GLN A 27 0.44 33.74 2.44
CA GLN A 27 1.74 33.71 3.07
C GLN A 27 1.69 32.76 4.26
N GLU A 28 2.53 31.72 4.20
CA GLU A 28 2.73 30.79 5.30
C GLU A 28 3.14 31.58 6.55
N SER A 29 2.43 31.41 7.66
CA SER A 29 2.78 32.11 8.91
C SER A 29 4.18 31.69 9.38
N ASP A 30 4.92 32.59 10.02
CA ASP A 30 6.27 32.33 10.47
C ASP A 30 6.30 31.17 11.50
N ALA A 31 5.26 31.06 12.33
CA ALA A 31 5.10 29.93 13.26
C ALA A 31 4.98 28.58 12.53
N LEU A 32 4.29 28.53 11.39
CA LEU A 32 4.17 27.31 10.59
C LEU A 32 5.49 26.96 9.89
N LYS A 33 6.23 27.97 9.41
CA LYS A 33 7.58 27.76 8.86
C LYS A 33 8.54 27.19 9.89
N VAL A 34 8.49 27.68 11.12
CA VAL A 34 9.30 27.17 12.25
C VAL A 34 8.94 25.72 12.53
N LYS A 35 7.66 25.38 12.70
CA LYS A 35 7.22 23.99 12.94
C LYS A 35 7.64 23.05 11.83
N ARG A 36 7.55 23.47 10.58
CA ARG A 36 8.00 22.66 9.45
C ARG A 36 9.51 22.43 9.47
N LYS A 37 10.30 23.44 9.83
CA LYS A 37 11.75 23.27 10.00
C LYS A 37 12.07 22.31 11.15
N GLU A 38 11.40 22.43 12.27
CA GLU A 38 11.55 21.51 13.42
C GLU A 38 11.25 20.05 13.04
N GLU A 39 10.21 19.82 12.25
CA GLU A 39 9.88 18.47 11.77
C GLU A 39 10.95 17.94 10.81
N LEU A 40 11.47 18.77 9.91
CA LEU A 40 12.59 18.39 9.04
C LEU A 40 13.85 18.04 9.84
N VAL A 41 14.13 18.75 10.93
CA VAL A 41 15.24 18.44 11.85
C VAL A 41 15.05 17.09 12.52
N ARG A 42 13.84 16.77 12.98
CA ARG A 42 13.53 15.44 13.56
C ARG A 42 13.76 14.31 12.53
N LEU A 43 13.29 14.50 11.30
CA LEU A 43 13.48 13.51 10.23
C LEU A 43 14.97 13.34 9.90
N ALA A 44 15.74 14.43 9.83
CA ALA A 44 17.18 14.37 9.60
C ALA A 44 17.90 13.65 10.75
N TYR A 45 17.55 13.93 12.00
CA TYR A 45 18.08 13.22 13.17
C TYR A 45 17.83 11.72 13.10
N VAL A 46 16.58 11.32 12.80
CA VAL A 46 16.23 9.89 12.64
C VAL A 46 17.05 9.26 11.52
N ALA A 47 17.20 9.92 10.38
CA ALA A 47 17.98 9.39 9.26
C ALA A 47 19.47 9.22 9.63
N MET A 48 20.07 10.19 10.31
CA MET A 48 21.47 10.13 10.76
C MET A 48 21.71 9.04 11.80
N THR A 49 20.77 8.85 12.72
CA THR A 49 20.88 7.85 13.80
C THR A 49 20.58 6.42 13.35
N ARG A 50 20.12 6.22 12.10
CA ARG A 50 19.91 4.87 11.53
C ARG A 50 21.18 4.20 11.05
N ALA A 51 22.26 4.95 10.89
CA ALA A 51 23.54 4.37 10.47
C ALA A 51 24.13 3.49 11.60
N ALA A 52 24.22 2.17 11.34
CA ALA A 52 24.72 1.21 12.33
C ALA A 52 26.26 1.17 12.45
N CYS A 53 26.98 1.46 11.35
CA CYS A 53 28.42 1.33 11.31
C CYS A 53 29.14 2.62 10.90
N ARG A 54 28.62 3.35 9.92
CA ARG A 54 29.27 4.55 9.39
C ARG A 54 28.26 5.53 8.83
N LEU A 55 28.44 6.81 9.16
CA LEU A 55 27.73 7.93 8.57
C LEU A 55 28.74 8.84 7.84
N VAL A 56 28.47 9.18 6.60
CA VAL A 56 29.27 10.12 5.81
C VAL A 56 28.39 11.32 5.44
N LEU A 57 28.82 12.50 5.88
CA LEU A 57 28.16 13.76 5.58
C LEU A 57 29.11 14.61 4.72
N VAL A 58 28.59 15.09 3.57
CA VAL A 58 29.37 15.93 2.65
C VAL A 58 28.86 17.35 2.71
N VAL A 59 29.74 18.28 3.04
CA VAL A 59 29.44 19.72 3.06
C VAL A 59 30.11 20.40 1.87
N PRO A 60 29.36 20.90 0.88
CA PRO A 60 29.94 21.60 -0.25
C PRO A 60 30.54 22.95 0.20
N GLN A 61 31.79 23.20 -0.07
CA GLN A 61 32.47 24.47 0.26
C GLN A 61 32.45 25.49 -0.88
N ASN A 62 32.15 25.07 -2.12
CA ASN A 62 32.35 25.94 -3.28
C ASN A 62 31.35 27.08 -3.41
N ARG A 63 31.90 28.29 -3.59
CA ARG A 63 31.23 29.48 -4.07
C ARG A 63 30.99 29.36 -5.56
N THR A 64 29.86 28.91 -6.00
CA THR A 64 29.41 29.22 -7.35
C THR A 64 28.54 30.48 -7.31
N SER A 65 28.72 31.35 -8.28
CA SER A 65 28.06 32.64 -8.42
C SER A 65 26.53 32.55 -8.60
N THR A 66 25.95 31.35 -8.56
CA THR A 66 24.55 31.07 -8.84
C THR A 66 23.87 30.25 -7.72
N GLY A 67 23.90 30.78 -6.49
CA GLY A 67 22.77 30.48 -5.62
C GLY A 67 22.85 29.31 -4.63
N TRP A 68 24.02 28.73 -4.34
CA TRP A 68 24.12 27.69 -3.28
C TRP A 68 24.04 28.27 -1.84
N HIS A 69 24.17 29.56 -1.66
CA HIS A 69 23.98 30.22 -0.37
C HIS A 69 22.59 30.03 0.26
N GLY A 70 21.58 29.71 -0.55
CA GLY A 70 20.23 29.43 -0.05
C GLY A 70 20.06 28.04 0.56
N ASN A 71 20.96 27.08 0.30
CA ASN A 71 20.75 25.68 0.68
C ASN A 71 21.17 25.35 2.12
N TYR A 72 22.15 26.05 2.70
CA TYR A 72 22.54 25.84 4.10
C TYR A 72 21.36 26.06 5.04
N ARG A 73 20.64 27.19 4.86
CA ARG A 73 19.46 27.56 5.67
C ARG A 73 18.23 26.67 5.49
N LYS A 74 18.23 25.84 4.43
CA LYS A 74 17.11 24.93 4.12
C LYS A 74 17.45 23.46 4.31
N ASN A 75 18.70 23.17 4.65
CA ASN A 75 19.17 21.79 4.77
C ASN A 75 18.90 21.25 6.18
N ALA A 76 18.02 20.29 6.28
CA ALA A 76 17.62 19.70 7.54
C ALA A 76 18.78 19.04 8.34
N TYR A 77 19.76 18.46 7.66
CA TYR A 77 20.94 17.86 8.29
C TYR A 77 21.81 18.93 8.93
N PHE A 78 22.00 20.08 8.27
CA PHE A 78 22.78 21.18 8.85
C PHE A 78 22.05 21.85 10.01
N MET A 79 20.72 21.99 9.93
CA MET A 79 19.92 22.43 11.07
C MET A 79 20.06 21.49 12.26
N ALA A 80 20.02 20.17 12.03
CA ALA A 80 20.16 19.17 13.09
C ALA A 80 21.56 19.20 13.72
N LEU A 81 22.63 19.37 12.93
CA LEU A 81 23.99 19.38 13.41
C LEU A 81 24.36 20.67 14.17
N THR A 82 23.85 21.80 13.73
CA THR A 82 24.18 23.10 14.32
C THR A 82 23.24 23.52 15.44
N GLY A 83 22.10 22.84 15.60
CA GLY A 83 21.02 23.27 16.49
C GLY A 83 20.32 24.56 16.07
N SER A 84 20.66 25.12 14.89
CA SER A 84 20.08 26.37 14.35
C SER A 84 19.05 26.06 13.28
N LEU A 85 17.88 26.70 13.32
CA LEU A 85 16.88 26.61 12.26
C LEU A 85 17.22 27.46 11.01
N GLU A 86 18.27 28.26 11.07
CA GLU A 86 18.80 29.06 9.97
C GLU A 86 20.32 29.06 9.94
N PRO A 87 20.98 27.89 9.81
CA PRO A 87 22.42 27.82 9.79
C PRO A 87 22.98 28.51 8.53
N ASP A 88 24.00 29.32 8.71
CA ASP A 88 24.84 29.81 7.59
C ASP A 88 26.04 28.89 7.39
N ARG A 89 26.85 29.21 6.39
CA ARG A 89 28.04 28.40 6.04
C ARG A 89 29.03 28.31 7.19
N ASP A 90 29.30 29.39 7.85
CA ASP A 90 30.38 29.47 8.86
C ASP A 90 29.97 28.70 10.10
N ILE A 91 28.71 28.84 10.54
CA ILE A 91 28.12 28.03 11.63
C ILE A 91 28.22 26.53 11.31
N VAL A 92 27.90 26.12 10.07
CA VAL A 92 27.99 24.71 9.65
C VAL A 92 29.43 24.22 9.69
N LEU A 93 30.40 24.97 9.13
CA LEU A 93 31.80 24.59 9.10
C LEU A 93 32.40 24.49 10.51
N ASP A 94 32.08 25.44 11.38
CA ASP A 94 32.57 25.42 12.78
C ASP A 94 31.99 24.22 13.54
N SER A 95 30.71 23.91 13.36
CA SER A 95 30.11 22.70 13.95
C SER A 95 30.78 21.41 13.45
N PHE A 96 31.17 21.34 12.18
CA PHE A 96 31.90 20.19 11.65
C PHE A 96 33.31 20.09 12.23
N ARG A 97 34.02 21.21 12.42
CA ARG A 97 35.35 21.23 13.09
C ARG A 97 35.25 20.77 14.51
N GLU A 98 34.24 21.22 15.25
CA GLU A 98 33.98 20.82 16.62
C GLU A 98 33.68 19.31 16.69
N LEU A 99 32.81 18.78 15.81
CA LEU A 99 32.53 17.36 15.71
C LEU A 99 33.79 16.55 15.40
N GLY A 100 34.70 17.06 14.58
CA GLY A 100 35.95 16.40 14.24
C GLY A 100 36.89 16.19 15.43
N SER A 101 36.67 16.87 16.55
CA SER A 101 37.38 16.65 17.81
C SER A 101 36.89 15.45 18.62
N LEU A 102 35.71 14.90 18.29
CA LEU A 102 35.10 13.78 19.01
C LEU A 102 35.73 12.44 18.62
N PRO A 103 35.88 11.50 19.56
CA PRO A 103 36.37 10.16 19.27
C PRO A 103 35.48 9.46 18.20
N GLY A 104 36.13 8.91 17.17
CA GLY A 104 35.43 8.20 16.08
C GLY A 104 34.85 9.09 14.99
N VAL A 105 34.99 10.41 15.08
CA VAL A 105 34.61 11.37 14.04
C VAL A 105 35.85 11.84 13.30
N ARG A 106 35.85 11.79 11.97
CA ARG A 106 36.90 12.31 11.09
C ARG A 106 36.31 13.36 10.16
N CYS A 107 36.78 14.59 10.28
CA CYS A 107 36.50 15.67 9.31
C CYS A 107 37.70 15.79 8.38
N VAL A 108 37.45 15.80 7.08
CA VAL A 108 38.50 15.90 6.05
C VAL A 108 38.05 16.91 5.00
N GLU A 109 38.92 17.82 4.63
CA GLU A 109 38.72 18.71 3.48
C GLU A 109 39.03 17.95 2.18
N ILE A 110 38.11 18.00 1.21
CA ILE A 110 38.25 17.24 -0.06
C ILE A 110 39.52 17.65 -0.82
N GLU A 111 39.95 18.90 -0.73
CA GLU A 111 41.19 19.37 -1.35
C GLU A 111 42.41 18.64 -0.77
N THR A 112 42.40 18.34 0.52
CA THR A 112 43.43 17.56 1.18
C THR A 112 43.41 16.09 0.75
N LEU A 113 42.22 15.53 0.52
CA LEU A 113 42.06 14.17 -0.02
C LEU A 113 42.52 14.04 -1.48
N LEU A 114 42.38 15.09 -2.26
CA LEU A 114 42.83 15.12 -3.66
C LEU A 114 44.35 15.37 -3.80
N THR A 115 44.97 15.91 -2.76
CA THR A 115 46.44 16.13 -2.70
C THR A 115 47.20 15.00 -2.00
N GLU A 116 46.53 14.20 -1.18
CA GLU A 116 47.04 12.90 -0.76
C GLU A 116 47.04 12.01 -1.99
N THR A 117 48.20 11.93 -2.67
CA THR A 117 48.38 11.09 -3.82
C THR A 117 48.10 9.65 -3.44
N ALA A 118 47.57 8.87 -4.41
CA ALA A 118 47.25 7.46 -4.23
C ALA A 118 48.42 6.59 -3.71
N ASP A 119 49.60 7.15 -3.65
CA ASP A 119 50.84 6.50 -3.20
C ASP A 119 50.89 6.35 -1.64
N ASP A 120 50.17 7.15 -0.88
CA ASP A 120 50.10 7.04 0.61
C ASP A 120 49.02 6.07 1.09
N ILE A 121 48.17 5.56 0.22
CA ILE A 121 47.22 4.48 0.49
C ILE A 121 47.73 3.17 -0.09
N THR A 122 49.01 2.86 0.10
CA THR A 122 49.44 1.47 0.08
C THR A 122 49.02 0.80 1.37
N VAL A 123 47.73 0.59 1.54
CA VAL A 123 47.27 -0.61 2.22
C VAL A 123 47.77 -1.73 1.30
N ALA A 124 48.94 -2.31 1.66
CA ALA A 124 49.30 -3.60 1.09
C ALA A 124 48.00 -4.44 1.23
N PRO A 125 47.38 -4.88 0.12
CA PRO A 125 46.24 -5.75 0.28
C PRO A 125 46.74 -6.88 1.18
N PRO A 126 45.98 -7.26 2.26
CA PRO A 126 46.33 -8.44 3.01
C PRO A 126 46.63 -9.49 1.96
N ALA A 127 47.76 -10.19 2.06
CA ALA A 127 48.12 -11.25 1.12
C ALA A 127 46.90 -12.17 1.08
N LEU A 128 45.99 -11.89 0.14
CA LEU A 128 44.85 -12.72 -0.13
C LEU A 128 45.43 -14.02 -0.60
N ASP A 129 45.23 -15.06 0.21
CA ASP A 129 45.52 -16.41 -0.22
C ASP A 129 44.74 -16.60 -1.53
N THR A 130 45.48 -16.52 -2.64
CA THR A 130 44.91 -16.58 -3.99
C THR A 130 44.39 -17.98 -4.33
N ASP A 131 44.49 -18.91 -3.37
CA ASP A 131 44.03 -20.30 -3.50
C ASP A 131 42.59 -20.53 -2.99
N LEU A 132 41.88 -19.47 -2.57
CA LEU A 132 40.48 -19.60 -2.14
C LEU A 132 39.50 -19.86 -3.30
N GLY A 133 39.96 -20.00 -4.55
CA GLY A 133 39.10 -20.37 -5.68
C GLY A 133 37.84 -19.49 -5.89
N VAL A 134 37.85 -18.28 -5.32
CA VAL A 134 36.76 -17.35 -5.49
C VAL A 134 36.81 -16.75 -6.88
N ASP A 135 35.94 -17.17 -7.74
CA ASP A 135 35.74 -16.57 -9.06
C ASP A 135 35.25 -15.13 -8.90
N HIS A 136 36.17 -14.18 -8.84
CA HIS A 136 35.87 -12.75 -8.68
C HIS A 136 35.15 -12.13 -9.88
N ALA A 137 34.89 -12.90 -10.94
CA ALA A 137 34.27 -12.40 -12.16
C ALA A 137 32.74 -12.30 -12.09
N LYS A 138 32.13 -12.86 -11.07
CA LYS A 138 30.65 -12.76 -10.90
C LYS A 138 30.32 -11.72 -9.84
N PRO A 139 29.71 -10.60 -10.24
CA PRO A 139 29.18 -9.67 -9.23
C PRO A 139 28.22 -10.43 -8.32
N ILE A 140 28.46 -10.35 -7.00
CA ILE A 140 27.51 -10.84 -6.00
C ILE A 140 26.33 -9.86 -6.02
N LEU A 141 25.52 -9.92 -7.05
CA LEU A 141 24.24 -9.26 -7.06
C LEU A 141 23.30 -10.09 -6.17
N PRO A 142 22.70 -9.50 -5.15
CA PRO A 142 21.70 -10.20 -4.39
C PRO A 142 20.60 -10.63 -5.36
N LYS A 143 20.39 -11.93 -5.52
CA LYS A 143 19.36 -12.51 -6.39
C LYS A 143 17.96 -12.34 -5.81
N TRP A 144 17.77 -11.50 -4.80
CA TRP A 144 16.47 -11.29 -4.16
C TRP A 144 15.89 -9.92 -4.51
N ARG A 145 14.60 -9.88 -4.66
CA ARG A 145 13.79 -8.68 -4.90
C ARG A 145 12.72 -8.53 -3.84
N VAL A 146 12.18 -7.33 -3.71
CA VAL A 146 10.90 -7.11 -3.03
C VAL A 146 9.87 -6.86 -4.13
N SER A 147 9.00 -7.85 -4.33
CA SER A 147 7.94 -7.81 -5.33
C SER A 147 6.58 -7.61 -4.66
N SER A 148 5.61 -7.05 -5.38
CA SER A 148 4.21 -7.02 -4.95
C SER A 148 3.36 -7.82 -5.91
N PHE A 149 2.16 -8.26 -5.47
CA PHE A 149 1.22 -8.92 -6.37
C PHE A 149 0.95 -8.05 -7.62
N SER A 150 0.75 -6.74 -7.44
CA SER A 150 0.55 -5.81 -8.56
C SER A 150 1.74 -5.76 -9.51
N SER A 151 2.98 -5.92 -9.02
CA SER A 151 4.16 -5.97 -9.88
C SER A 151 4.24 -7.28 -10.67
N ILE A 152 3.83 -8.39 -10.08
CA ILE A 152 3.76 -9.71 -10.72
C ILE A 152 2.66 -9.72 -11.78
N ASN A 153 1.56 -9.00 -11.55
CA ASN A 153 0.40 -8.99 -12.44
C ASN A 153 0.46 -7.95 -13.57
N ARG A 154 1.55 -7.18 -13.70
CA ARG A 154 1.71 -6.09 -14.71
C ARG A 154 1.59 -6.53 -16.17
N SER A 155 1.66 -7.82 -16.46
CA SER A 155 1.58 -8.34 -17.83
C SER A 155 0.18 -8.40 -18.41
N VAL A 156 -0.85 -8.04 -17.65
CA VAL A 156 -2.24 -7.94 -18.16
C VAL A 156 -2.59 -6.48 -18.29
N THR A 157 -2.36 -5.92 -19.47
CA THR A 157 -2.96 -4.64 -19.84
C THR A 157 -4.43 -4.86 -20.16
N ASP A 158 -5.28 -3.90 -19.81
CA ASP A 158 -6.72 -3.90 -20.18
C ASP A 158 -6.96 -4.07 -21.70
N ASP A 159 -5.92 -3.84 -22.53
CA ASP A 159 -5.96 -3.99 -23.99
C ASP A 159 -5.84 -5.45 -24.46
N GLU A 160 -5.28 -6.38 -23.68
CA GLU A 160 -5.17 -7.80 -24.10
C GLU A 160 -6.48 -8.58 -23.99
N VAL A 161 -7.52 -8.01 -23.37
CA VAL A 161 -8.85 -8.58 -23.37
C VAL A 161 -9.65 -8.07 -24.55
N ALA A 162 -9.13 -8.29 -25.76
CA ALA A 162 -9.87 -8.02 -26.99
C ALA A 162 -11.04 -9.01 -27.11
N TRP A 163 -12.22 -8.57 -26.73
CA TRP A 163 -13.45 -9.32 -26.93
C TRP A 163 -14.13 -8.91 -28.21
N PHE A 164 -14.49 -9.90 -29.03
CA PHE A 164 -15.13 -9.73 -30.37
C PHE A 164 -16.68 -9.80 -30.34
N GLY A 165 -17.33 -9.39 -29.26
CA GLY A 165 -18.79 -9.35 -29.17
C GLY A 165 -19.40 -8.03 -29.58
N PRO A 166 -20.71 -8.00 -29.95
CA PRO A 166 -21.39 -6.81 -30.40
C PRO A 166 -21.43 -5.73 -29.31
N LYS A 167 -21.08 -4.49 -29.67
CA LYS A 167 -21.27 -3.31 -28.81
C LYS A 167 -22.76 -3.11 -28.58
N GLN A 168 -23.27 -3.46 -27.41
CA GLN A 168 -24.63 -3.11 -27.03
C GLN A 168 -24.76 -1.59 -26.85
N ALA A 169 -25.86 -1.03 -27.38
CA ALA A 169 -26.19 0.38 -27.21
C ALA A 169 -26.30 0.72 -25.71
N ALA A 170 -25.49 1.67 -25.26
CA ALA A 170 -25.36 2.00 -23.85
C ALA A 170 -26.37 3.07 -23.46
N GLY A 171 -27.38 2.71 -22.67
CA GLY A 171 -28.13 3.67 -21.89
C GLY A 171 -27.27 4.27 -20.74
N PRO A 172 -27.70 5.39 -20.11
CA PRO A 172 -27.00 5.95 -18.98
C PRO A 172 -26.94 4.94 -17.83
N LEU A 173 -25.78 4.86 -17.16
CA LEU A 173 -25.63 4.10 -15.93
C LEU A 173 -26.22 4.89 -14.76
N GLU A 174 -26.77 4.18 -13.79
CA GLU A 174 -27.39 4.77 -12.60
C GLU A 174 -26.72 4.25 -11.33
N GLY A 175 -26.97 4.95 -10.22
CA GLY A 175 -26.45 4.57 -8.93
C GLY A 175 -24.91 4.50 -8.89
N ILE A 176 -24.39 3.60 -8.11
CA ILE A 176 -22.94 3.41 -7.96
C ILE A 176 -22.25 2.99 -9.28
N LEU A 177 -23.00 2.50 -10.27
CA LEU A 177 -22.45 2.19 -11.59
C LEU A 177 -22.05 3.44 -12.36
N ALA A 178 -22.72 4.57 -12.09
CA ALA A 178 -22.40 5.88 -12.67
C ALA A 178 -21.25 6.60 -11.93
N PHE A 179 -20.83 6.10 -10.77
CA PHE A 179 -19.70 6.66 -10.02
C PHE A 179 -18.43 6.68 -10.87
N PRO A 180 -17.54 7.69 -10.73
CA PRO A 180 -16.30 7.78 -11.48
C PRO A 180 -15.51 6.47 -11.52
N ARG A 181 -14.68 6.29 -12.57
CA ARG A 181 -13.88 5.10 -12.80
C ARG A 181 -12.39 5.41 -12.67
N GLY A 182 -11.58 4.36 -12.63
CA GLY A 182 -10.11 4.44 -12.56
C GLY A 182 -9.58 4.43 -11.14
N THR A 183 -8.25 4.45 -11.02
CA THR A 183 -7.52 4.22 -9.76
C THR A 183 -7.97 5.16 -8.65
N LYS A 184 -8.07 6.47 -8.92
CA LYS A 184 -8.50 7.47 -7.90
C LYS A 184 -9.91 7.21 -7.34
N ALA A 185 -10.82 6.71 -8.18
CA ALA A 185 -12.15 6.34 -7.72
C ALA A 185 -12.12 5.06 -6.89
N GLY A 186 -11.25 4.12 -7.26
CA GLY A 186 -10.95 2.94 -6.46
C GLY A 186 -10.40 3.32 -5.08
N ASP A 187 -9.37 4.17 -5.03
CA ASP A 187 -8.75 4.65 -3.79
C ASP A 187 -9.77 5.34 -2.87
N ALA A 188 -10.67 6.14 -3.46
CA ALA A 188 -11.76 6.75 -2.69
C ALA A 188 -12.70 5.70 -2.09
N MET A 189 -13.14 4.70 -2.87
CA MET A 189 -14.05 3.65 -2.40
C MET A 189 -13.41 2.77 -1.32
N HIS A 190 -12.16 2.33 -1.50
CA HIS A 190 -11.40 1.59 -0.49
C HIS A 190 -11.22 2.40 0.79
N GLY A 191 -10.79 3.66 0.68
CA GLY A 191 -10.59 4.54 1.83
C GLY A 191 -11.88 4.80 2.63
N MET A 192 -13.06 4.79 2.01
CA MET A 192 -14.33 4.88 2.72
C MET A 192 -14.53 3.68 3.66
N LEU A 193 -14.28 2.47 3.17
CA LEU A 193 -14.49 1.23 3.90
C LEU A 193 -13.39 0.98 4.96
N GLU A 194 -12.19 1.48 4.71
CA GLU A 194 -11.09 1.46 5.67
C GLU A 194 -11.44 2.17 6.97
N ILE A 195 -12.01 3.38 6.87
CA ILE A 195 -12.31 4.22 8.04
C ILE A 195 -13.71 4.03 8.62
N ALA A 196 -14.64 3.40 7.88
CA ALA A 196 -16.01 3.21 8.33
C ALA A 196 -16.07 2.30 9.55
N ASP A 197 -16.71 2.73 10.63
CA ASP A 197 -17.15 1.85 11.72
C ASP A 197 -18.40 1.09 11.26
N PHE A 198 -18.25 -0.17 10.88
CA PHE A 198 -19.29 -0.95 10.23
C PHE A 198 -20.59 -1.03 11.04
N PRO A 199 -20.55 -1.32 12.36
CA PRO A 199 -21.75 -1.24 13.20
C PRO A 199 -22.42 0.15 13.19
N ALA A 200 -21.63 1.22 13.22
CA ALA A 200 -22.16 2.58 13.30
C ALA A 200 -22.79 3.06 11.98
N VAL A 201 -22.26 2.62 10.84
CA VAL A 201 -22.78 3.00 9.51
C VAL A 201 -23.87 2.08 8.97
N ALA A 202 -24.16 0.96 9.65
CA ALA A 202 -25.09 -0.05 9.18
C ALA A 202 -26.57 0.31 9.35
N PRO A 203 -27.03 1.03 10.40
CA PRO A 203 -28.44 1.30 10.58
C PRO A 203 -29.04 2.13 9.43
N ASP A 204 -30.31 1.87 9.12
CA ASP A 204 -31.09 2.70 8.19
C ASP A 204 -31.77 3.84 8.93
N THR A 205 -30.95 4.74 9.48
CA THR A 205 -31.39 5.92 10.22
C THR A 205 -30.77 7.19 9.62
N PRO A 206 -31.39 8.37 9.84
CA PRO A 206 -30.84 9.64 9.37
C PRO A 206 -29.42 9.91 9.88
N GLU A 207 -29.12 9.54 11.13
CA GLU A 207 -27.81 9.76 11.76
C GLU A 207 -26.75 8.88 11.10
N ALA A 208 -27.04 7.60 10.85
CA ALA A 208 -26.12 6.69 10.17
C ALA A 208 -25.95 7.08 8.69
N ASP A 209 -26.99 7.58 8.02
CA ASP A 209 -26.87 8.12 6.67
C ASP A 209 -26.00 9.37 6.64
N ALA A 210 -26.17 10.29 7.57
CA ALA A 210 -25.31 11.47 7.67
C ALA A 210 -23.83 11.09 7.89
N LEU A 211 -23.57 10.04 8.70
CA LEU A 211 -22.22 9.52 8.91
C LEU A 211 -21.64 8.92 7.62
N ARG A 212 -22.40 8.08 6.90
CA ARG A 212 -21.99 7.52 5.60
C ARG A 212 -21.67 8.63 4.59
N ARG A 213 -22.52 9.65 4.49
CA ARG A 213 -22.31 10.81 3.60
C ARG A 213 -21.06 11.61 3.98
N SER A 214 -20.81 11.79 5.27
CA SER A 214 -19.60 12.48 5.76
C SER A 214 -18.34 11.71 5.37
N ILE A 215 -18.31 10.40 5.56
CA ILE A 215 -17.21 9.52 5.15
C ILE A 215 -17.01 9.60 3.62
N ALA A 216 -18.11 9.44 2.87
CA ALA A 216 -18.07 9.46 1.41
C ALA A 216 -17.55 10.81 0.90
N ARG A 217 -18.06 11.93 1.38
CA ARG A 217 -17.64 13.27 0.98
C ARG A 217 -16.15 13.48 1.24
N SER A 218 -15.69 13.15 2.44
CA SER A 218 -14.28 13.31 2.82
C SER A 218 -13.33 12.58 1.87
N ARG A 219 -13.66 11.34 1.48
CA ARG A 219 -12.81 10.54 0.58
C ARG A 219 -12.96 10.96 -0.88
N ILE A 220 -14.15 11.32 -1.30
CA ILE A 220 -14.38 11.85 -2.66
C ILE A 220 -13.58 13.12 -2.87
N GLU A 221 -13.67 14.11 -1.97
CA GLU A 221 -12.93 15.38 -2.09
C GLU A 221 -11.40 15.20 -2.04
N GLN A 222 -10.92 14.15 -1.38
CA GLN A 222 -9.50 13.84 -1.32
C GLN A 222 -8.95 13.33 -2.68
N PHE A 223 -9.70 12.53 -3.41
CA PHE A 223 -9.20 11.81 -4.59
C PHE A 223 -9.80 12.29 -5.91
N LEU A 224 -10.99 12.87 -5.90
CA LEU A 224 -11.78 13.20 -7.09
C LEU A 224 -12.13 14.68 -7.14
N SER A 225 -12.45 15.15 -8.34
CA SER A 225 -12.95 16.51 -8.58
C SER A 225 -14.22 16.46 -9.40
N PHE A 226 -15.20 17.28 -9.05
CA PHE A 226 -16.48 17.37 -9.73
C PHE A 226 -16.71 18.78 -10.29
N PRO A 227 -17.48 18.94 -11.38
CA PRO A 227 -17.70 20.21 -12.02
C PRO A 227 -18.52 21.18 -11.17
N ASP A 228 -19.42 20.68 -10.34
CA ASP A 228 -20.33 21.44 -9.49
C ASP A 228 -20.72 20.65 -8.24
N GLU A 229 -21.32 21.35 -7.28
CA GLU A 229 -21.76 20.79 -6.00
C GLU A 229 -22.88 19.75 -6.16
N ALA A 230 -23.76 19.92 -7.13
CA ALA A 230 -24.86 18.98 -7.37
C ALA A 230 -24.32 17.61 -7.84
N SER A 231 -23.33 17.62 -8.71
CA SER A 231 -22.62 16.41 -9.15
C SER A 231 -21.87 15.73 -8.02
N LEU A 232 -21.22 16.53 -7.14
CA LEU A 232 -20.56 16.03 -5.94
C LEU A 232 -21.56 15.41 -4.98
N ASP A 233 -22.67 16.10 -4.66
CA ASP A 233 -23.71 15.60 -3.76
C ASP A 233 -24.36 14.30 -4.26
N LYS A 234 -24.55 14.19 -5.56
CA LYS A 234 -25.03 12.94 -6.17
C LYS A 234 -24.03 11.81 -5.93
N ALA A 235 -22.75 12.04 -6.23
CA ALA A 235 -21.71 11.03 -6.02
C ALA A 235 -21.56 10.64 -4.55
N VAL A 236 -21.68 11.58 -3.63
CA VAL A 236 -21.71 11.35 -2.17
C VAL A 236 -22.90 10.45 -1.79
N GLY A 237 -24.09 10.71 -2.34
CA GLY A 237 -25.27 9.89 -2.08
C GLY A 237 -25.09 8.45 -2.55
N GLU A 238 -24.56 8.25 -3.77
CA GLU A 238 -24.33 6.92 -4.33
C GLU A 238 -23.25 6.16 -3.54
N ALA A 239 -22.18 6.83 -3.12
CA ALA A 239 -21.14 6.23 -2.30
C ALA A 239 -21.64 5.90 -0.88
N ALA A 240 -22.47 6.75 -0.27
CA ALA A 240 -23.10 6.48 1.02
C ALA A 240 -24.03 5.25 0.95
N ARG A 241 -24.77 5.09 -0.15
CA ARG A 241 -25.59 3.90 -0.42
C ARG A 241 -24.70 2.65 -0.59
N MET A 242 -23.60 2.76 -1.33
CA MET A 242 -22.63 1.68 -1.45
C MET A 242 -22.10 1.21 -0.10
N ILE A 243 -21.72 2.14 0.81
CA ILE A 243 -21.28 1.77 2.16
C ILE A 243 -22.39 0.99 2.89
N TYR A 244 -23.63 1.45 2.82
CA TYR A 244 -24.79 0.76 3.41
C TYR A 244 -24.93 -0.65 2.84
N ASP A 245 -24.90 -0.79 1.52
CA ASP A 245 -25.07 -2.06 0.84
C ASP A 245 -23.97 -3.06 1.23
N VAL A 246 -22.71 -2.62 1.24
CA VAL A 246 -21.55 -3.45 1.60
C VAL A 246 -21.65 -3.99 3.04
N VAL A 247 -21.96 -3.13 4.00
CA VAL A 247 -21.96 -3.55 5.41
C VAL A 247 -23.18 -4.40 5.79
N ASN A 248 -24.28 -4.25 5.06
CA ASN A 248 -25.52 -4.98 5.31
C ASN A 248 -25.71 -6.23 4.46
N ALA A 249 -24.96 -6.38 3.37
CA ALA A 249 -24.99 -7.60 2.55
C ALA A 249 -24.51 -8.83 3.36
N GLU A 250 -25.11 -9.99 3.09
CA GLU A 250 -24.61 -11.26 3.63
C GLU A 250 -23.40 -11.72 2.81
N ILE A 251 -22.22 -11.15 3.08
CA ILE A 251 -20.99 -11.40 2.31
C ILE A 251 -20.51 -12.85 2.38
N LEU A 252 -20.75 -13.51 3.49
CA LEU A 252 -20.44 -14.93 3.73
C LEU A 252 -21.67 -15.60 4.39
N PRO A 253 -21.78 -16.93 4.39
CA PRO A 253 -22.92 -17.62 4.98
C PRO A 253 -23.17 -17.19 6.44
N GLY A 254 -24.23 -16.41 6.64
CA GLY A 254 -24.64 -15.85 7.94
C GLY A 254 -23.65 -14.86 8.55
N ILE A 255 -22.80 -14.19 7.76
CA ILE A 255 -21.89 -13.14 8.19
C ILE A 255 -22.18 -11.86 7.41
N ARG A 256 -22.37 -10.76 8.14
CA ARG A 256 -22.49 -9.40 7.61
C ARG A 256 -21.41 -8.54 8.26
N LEU A 257 -20.85 -7.59 7.53
CA LEU A 257 -19.82 -6.72 8.09
C LEU A 257 -20.32 -5.83 9.21
N ARG A 258 -21.59 -5.47 9.23
CA ARG A 258 -22.21 -4.73 10.34
C ARG A 258 -22.03 -5.39 11.71
N ASP A 259 -21.78 -6.70 11.74
CA ASP A 259 -21.59 -7.46 12.97
C ASP A 259 -20.10 -7.53 13.38
N VAL A 260 -19.19 -6.97 12.55
CA VAL A 260 -17.74 -6.98 12.78
C VAL A 260 -17.29 -5.65 13.38
N LYS A 261 -16.82 -5.68 14.63
CA LYS A 261 -16.34 -4.50 15.33
C LYS A 261 -14.94 -4.08 14.86
N MET A 262 -14.57 -2.84 15.11
CA MET A 262 -13.22 -2.33 14.82
C MET A 262 -12.10 -3.16 15.49
N THR A 263 -12.35 -3.71 16.68
CA THR A 263 -11.41 -4.55 17.43
C THR A 263 -11.28 -5.98 16.89
N GLU A 264 -12.15 -6.38 15.99
CA GLU A 264 -12.22 -7.74 15.43
C GLU A 264 -11.69 -7.77 13.99
N ARG A 265 -11.11 -6.66 13.51
CA ARG A 265 -10.60 -6.53 12.15
C ARG A 265 -9.29 -5.75 12.08
N ALA A 266 -8.57 -5.97 10.97
CA ALA A 266 -7.44 -5.17 10.54
C ALA A 266 -7.69 -4.75 9.09
N SER A 267 -7.78 -3.43 8.84
CA SER A 267 -7.85 -2.86 7.49
C SER A 267 -6.43 -2.57 7.00
N GLU A 268 -6.20 -2.68 5.70
CA GLU A 268 -4.89 -2.45 5.07
C GLU A 268 -3.75 -3.19 5.79
N MET A 269 -4.00 -4.47 6.13
CA MET A 269 -3.04 -5.27 6.89
C MET A 269 -1.78 -5.55 6.06
N PRO A 270 -0.62 -4.97 6.41
CA PRO A 270 0.60 -5.18 5.65
C PRO A 270 1.16 -6.59 5.87
N PHE A 271 1.77 -7.15 4.83
CA PHE A 271 2.52 -8.40 4.95
C PHE A 271 3.84 -8.34 4.18
N LEU A 272 4.79 -9.14 4.65
CA LEU A 272 6.05 -9.42 4.00
C LEU A 272 6.30 -10.92 4.09
N LEU A 273 6.22 -11.61 2.95
CA LEU A 273 6.49 -13.04 2.84
C LEU A 273 7.88 -13.25 2.26
N ARG A 274 8.74 -13.97 2.97
CA ARG A 274 9.95 -14.50 2.38
C ARG A 274 9.60 -15.67 1.48
N MET A 275 10.14 -15.66 0.27
CA MET A 275 10.01 -16.74 -0.69
C MET A 275 11.22 -17.67 -0.58
N ARG A 276 11.02 -18.95 -0.84
CA ARG A 276 12.09 -19.95 -0.88
C ARG A 276 13.08 -19.62 -1.99
N ASP A 277 14.37 -19.74 -1.69
CA ASP A 277 15.41 -19.59 -2.69
C ASP A 277 15.26 -20.67 -3.77
N GLY A 278 15.27 -20.25 -5.04
CA GLY A 278 15.09 -21.16 -6.19
C GLY A 278 13.66 -21.61 -6.44
N LEU A 279 12.65 -20.98 -5.83
CA LEU A 279 11.26 -21.18 -6.20
C LEU A 279 11.04 -20.78 -7.64
N SER A 280 10.59 -21.73 -8.48
CA SER A 280 10.32 -21.48 -9.88
C SER A 280 8.83 -21.19 -10.15
N ALA A 281 8.57 -20.49 -11.25
CA ALA A 281 7.22 -20.29 -11.74
C ALA A 281 6.52 -21.62 -12.06
N SER A 282 7.28 -22.62 -12.50
CA SER A 282 6.78 -23.99 -12.74
C SER A 282 6.31 -24.66 -11.46
N ASP A 283 7.10 -24.56 -10.36
CA ASP A 283 6.71 -25.15 -9.06
C ASP A 283 5.38 -24.58 -8.56
N LEU A 284 5.21 -23.26 -8.69
CA LEU A 284 3.98 -22.62 -8.27
C LEU A 284 2.80 -23.00 -9.18
N LYS A 285 3.03 -23.07 -10.49
CA LYS A 285 2.03 -23.52 -11.46
C LYS A 285 1.56 -24.94 -11.15
N ASP A 286 2.49 -25.89 -10.98
CA ASP A 286 2.19 -27.27 -10.68
C ASP A 286 1.41 -27.44 -9.37
N ALA A 287 1.76 -26.64 -8.35
CA ALA A 287 1.03 -26.62 -7.09
C ALA A 287 -0.41 -26.13 -7.25
N LEU A 288 -0.62 -25.09 -8.04
CA LEU A 288 -1.96 -24.52 -8.30
C LEU A 288 -2.82 -25.45 -9.17
N GLU A 289 -2.24 -26.06 -10.21
CA GLU A 289 -2.95 -27.00 -11.08
C GLU A 289 -3.48 -28.22 -10.32
N ARG A 290 -2.74 -28.73 -9.34
CA ARG A 290 -3.19 -29.83 -8.46
C ARG A 290 -4.46 -29.50 -7.69
N PHE A 291 -4.73 -28.23 -7.46
CA PHE A 291 -5.95 -27.74 -6.80
C PHE A 291 -7.01 -27.21 -7.78
N GLY A 292 -6.83 -27.45 -9.08
CA GLY A 292 -7.79 -27.05 -10.11
C GLY A 292 -7.72 -25.58 -10.54
N ASP A 293 -6.65 -24.86 -10.17
CA ASP A 293 -6.46 -23.45 -10.52
C ASP A 293 -5.63 -23.24 -11.80
N MET A 294 -5.99 -23.90 -12.86
CA MET A 294 -5.26 -23.88 -14.14
C MET A 294 -5.06 -22.48 -14.76
N TYR A 295 -5.80 -21.49 -14.32
CA TYR A 295 -5.79 -20.16 -14.93
C TYR A 295 -4.95 -19.12 -14.20
N ALA A 296 -4.25 -19.53 -13.15
CA ALA A 296 -3.66 -18.56 -12.24
C ALA A 296 -2.42 -17.84 -12.81
N ILE A 297 -1.65 -18.43 -13.77
CA ILE A 297 -0.33 -17.89 -14.08
C ILE A 297 0.09 -18.08 -15.55
N PRO A 298 -0.17 -17.13 -16.47
CA PRO A 298 0.40 -17.24 -17.81
C PRO A 298 1.83 -16.73 -17.94
N ASN A 299 2.34 -15.76 -17.27
CA ASN A 299 3.65 -15.12 -17.59
C ASN A 299 4.48 -14.78 -16.34
N LEU A 300 4.45 -15.62 -15.34
CA LEU A 300 5.29 -15.47 -14.15
C LEU A 300 6.72 -15.89 -14.47
N SER A 301 7.70 -15.08 -14.12
CA SER A 301 9.11 -15.44 -14.20
C SER A 301 9.65 -15.90 -12.85
N ASP A 302 10.71 -16.70 -12.85
CA ASP A 302 11.38 -17.13 -11.62
C ASP A 302 11.92 -15.93 -10.82
N ASP A 303 12.34 -14.85 -11.52
CA ASP A 303 12.80 -13.62 -10.91
C ASP A 303 11.71 -12.91 -10.09
N ASP A 304 10.43 -13.06 -10.45
CA ASP A 304 9.30 -12.48 -9.73
C ASP A 304 9.05 -13.17 -8.38
N LEU A 305 9.51 -14.41 -8.25
CA LEU A 305 9.37 -15.25 -7.05
C LEU A 305 10.62 -15.23 -6.18
N SER A 306 11.64 -14.46 -6.50
CA SER A 306 12.89 -14.42 -5.73
C SER A 306 12.84 -13.35 -4.64
N GLY A 307 13.19 -13.70 -3.40
CA GLY A 307 13.35 -12.76 -2.29
C GLY A 307 12.09 -12.59 -1.44
N PHE A 308 11.44 -11.42 -1.52
CA PHE A 308 10.30 -11.09 -0.67
C PHE A 308 9.10 -10.67 -1.50
N LEU A 309 7.92 -11.11 -1.07
CA LEU A 309 6.63 -10.67 -1.58
C LEU A 309 5.93 -9.82 -0.53
N THR A 310 5.57 -8.59 -0.89
CA THR A 310 4.91 -7.63 0.00
C THR A 310 3.55 -7.22 -0.55
N GLY A 311 2.68 -6.78 0.32
CA GLY A 311 1.36 -6.26 -0.04
C GLY A 311 0.55 -5.86 1.17
N PHE A 312 -0.69 -5.49 0.89
CA PHE A 312 -1.68 -5.16 1.90
C PHE A 312 -2.92 -6.02 1.66
N ILE A 313 -3.51 -6.53 2.74
CA ILE A 313 -4.82 -7.19 2.72
C ILE A 313 -5.85 -6.13 3.08
N ASP A 314 -6.77 -5.82 2.18
CA ASP A 314 -7.74 -4.74 2.37
C ASP A 314 -8.49 -4.87 3.69
N LEU A 315 -8.92 -6.09 4.03
CA LEU A 315 -9.57 -6.40 5.31
C LEU A 315 -9.27 -7.84 5.75
N ALA A 316 -8.70 -8.01 6.93
CA ALA A 316 -8.67 -9.27 7.68
C ALA A 316 -9.58 -9.14 8.90
N PHE A 317 -10.46 -10.13 9.15
CA PHE A 317 -11.41 -10.02 10.26
C PHE A 317 -11.75 -11.38 10.86
N GLY A 318 -12.15 -11.35 12.15
CA GLY A 318 -12.64 -12.51 12.88
C GLY A 318 -14.17 -12.56 12.86
N ALA A 319 -14.74 -13.71 12.51
CA ALA A 319 -16.19 -13.96 12.62
C ALA A 319 -16.45 -15.46 12.76
N LYS A 320 -17.41 -15.84 13.57
CA LYS A 320 -17.82 -17.23 13.82
C LYS A 320 -16.65 -18.15 14.19
N GLY A 321 -15.72 -17.67 15.00
CA GLY A 321 -14.55 -18.43 15.45
C GLY A 321 -13.49 -18.68 14.37
N ARG A 322 -13.55 -18.01 13.24
CA ARG A 322 -12.59 -18.12 12.14
C ARG A 322 -12.09 -16.74 11.71
N PHE A 323 -10.95 -16.74 11.02
CA PHE A 323 -10.37 -15.55 10.40
C PHE A 323 -10.55 -15.59 8.88
N TRP A 324 -10.94 -14.46 8.33
CA TRP A 324 -11.30 -14.28 6.93
C TRP A 324 -10.47 -13.17 6.33
N ILE A 325 -10.18 -13.27 5.04
CA ILE A 325 -9.71 -12.13 4.28
C ILE A 325 -10.82 -11.64 3.34
N LEU A 326 -10.83 -10.33 3.11
CA LEU A 326 -11.73 -9.71 2.16
C LEU A 326 -10.93 -8.68 1.36
N ASP A 327 -11.24 -8.60 0.08
CA ASP A 327 -10.64 -7.68 -0.88
C ASP A 327 -11.75 -6.93 -1.62
N TRP A 328 -11.63 -5.61 -1.67
CA TRP A 328 -12.58 -4.75 -2.33
C TRP A 328 -12.26 -4.62 -3.82
N LYS A 329 -13.26 -4.75 -4.67
CA LYS A 329 -13.09 -4.57 -6.10
C LYS A 329 -13.99 -3.43 -6.61
N SER A 330 -13.35 -2.35 -7.03
CA SER A 330 -14.02 -1.17 -7.61
C SER A 330 -14.21 -1.25 -9.12
N ASN A 331 -13.87 -2.40 -9.74
CA ASN A 331 -13.93 -2.63 -11.16
C ASN A 331 -15.29 -2.23 -11.75
N ALA A 332 -15.24 -1.44 -12.83
CA ALA A 332 -16.42 -1.11 -13.62
C ALA A 332 -16.54 -2.10 -14.80
N ILE A 333 -17.17 -3.25 -14.56
CA ILE A 333 -17.34 -4.33 -15.55
C ILE A 333 -18.36 -3.88 -16.61
N THR A 334 -17.95 -3.02 -17.51
CA THR A 334 -18.87 -2.31 -18.42
C THR A 334 -19.38 -3.13 -19.59
N ARG A 335 -18.75 -4.26 -19.90
CA ARG A 335 -19.09 -5.08 -21.07
C ARG A 335 -20.39 -5.83 -20.90
N PHE A 336 -20.70 -6.26 -19.68
CA PHE A 336 -21.85 -7.13 -19.37
C PHE A 336 -22.78 -6.55 -18.32
N VAL A 337 -22.41 -5.44 -17.68
CA VAL A 337 -23.09 -4.90 -16.51
C VAL A 337 -23.78 -3.58 -16.85
N ARG A 338 -25.09 -3.51 -16.61
CA ARG A 338 -25.93 -2.30 -16.72
C ARG A 338 -26.63 -1.99 -15.41
N THR A 339 -26.89 -2.99 -14.61
CA THR A 339 -27.51 -2.90 -13.28
C THR A 339 -26.66 -3.65 -12.26
N GLN A 340 -26.86 -3.40 -11.00
CA GLN A 340 -26.19 -4.18 -9.95
C GLN A 340 -26.51 -5.68 -10.05
N ALA A 341 -27.72 -6.04 -10.50
CA ALA A 341 -28.14 -7.43 -10.66
C ALA A 341 -27.32 -8.21 -11.69
N ASP A 342 -26.65 -7.53 -12.61
CA ASP A 342 -25.81 -8.16 -13.63
C ASP A 342 -24.47 -8.66 -13.06
N PHE A 343 -24.11 -8.30 -11.81
CA PHE A 343 -22.96 -8.89 -11.11
C PHE A 343 -23.24 -10.33 -10.66
N THR A 344 -23.52 -11.19 -11.64
CA THR A 344 -23.74 -12.61 -11.41
C THR A 344 -22.45 -13.35 -11.10
N GLN A 345 -22.55 -14.56 -10.53
CA GLN A 345 -21.37 -15.38 -10.24
C GLN A 345 -20.53 -15.67 -11.50
N HIS A 346 -21.18 -15.82 -12.66
CA HIS A 346 -20.49 -16.04 -13.92
C HIS A 346 -19.63 -14.82 -14.31
N VAL A 347 -20.23 -13.63 -14.33
CA VAL A 347 -19.52 -12.37 -14.67
C VAL A 347 -18.37 -12.10 -13.70
N MET A 348 -18.60 -12.28 -12.41
CA MET A 348 -17.55 -12.08 -11.41
C MET A 348 -16.44 -13.13 -11.49
N SER A 349 -16.77 -14.39 -11.78
CA SER A 349 -15.78 -15.45 -11.96
C SER A 349 -14.88 -15.21 -13.17
N ASP A 350 -15.42 -14.65 -14.25
CA ASP A 350 -14.63 -14.23 -15.40
C ASP A 350 -13.68 -13.09 -15.05
N GLU A 351 -14.15 -12.10 -14.30
CA GLU A 351 -13.32 -10.99 -13.81
C GLU A 351 -12.20 -11.48 -12.87
N MET A 352 -12.54 -12.39 -11.95
CA MET A 352 -11.57 -13.05 -11.08
C MET A 352 -10.47 -13.78 -11.86
N ARG A 353 -10.85 -14.43 -12.95
CA ARG A 353 -9.95 -15.15 -13.84
C ARG A 353 -9.05 -14.21 -14.64
N VAL A 354 -9.62 -13.20 -15.27
CA VAL A 354 -8.90 -12.23 -16.11
C VAL A 354 -7.83 -11.48 -15.30
N HIS A 355 -8.18 -11.03 -14.10
CA HIS A 355 -7.28 -10.27 -13.23
C HIS A 355 -6.46 -11.15 -12.27
N ARG A 356 -6.54 -12.47 -12.39
CA ARG A 356 -5.79 -13.44 -11.55
C ARG A 356 -5.99 -13.25 -10.05
N TYR A 357 -7.16 -12.79 -9.64
CA TYR A 357 -7.45 -12.53 -8.22
C TYR A 357 -7.38 -13.79 -7.35
N ARG A 358 -7.50 -14.98 -7.94
CA ARG A 358 -7.30 -16.25 -7.21
C ARG A 358 -5.89 -16.40 -6.66
N LEU A 359 -4.87 -16.05 -7.44
CA LEU A 359 -3.49 -16.06 -6.94
C LEU A 359 -3.30 -15.03 -5.83
N GLN A 360 -3.92 -13.85 -5.96
CA GLN A 360 -3.84 -12.80 -4.95
C GLN A 360 -4.32 -13.29 -3.58
N TYR A 361 -5.53 -13.84 -3.50
CA TYR A 361 -6.05 -14.25 -2.19
C TYR A 361 -5.34 -15.49 -1.62
N LEU A 362 -4.80 -16.38 -2.46
CA LEU A 362 -4.00 -17.50 -1.99
C LEU A 362 -2.73 -17.01 -1.28
N ILE A 363 -2.05 -16.03 -1.85
CA ILE A 363 -0.90 -15.36 -1.22
C ILE A 363 -1.33 -14.68 0.09
N TYR A 364 -2.46 -13.98 0.10
CA TYR A 364 -2.99 -13.31 1.28
C TYR A 364 -3.37 -14.31 2.39
N LEU A 365 -3.93 -15.46 2.04
CA LEU A 365 -4.24 -16.51 3.02
C LEU A 365 -2.97 -17.16 3.59
N VAL A 366 -1.91 -17.32 2.81
CA VAL A 366 -0.60 -17.75 3.33
C VAL A 366 -0.05 -16.69 4.30
N ALA A 367 -0.15 -15.41 3.96
CA ALA A 367 0.28 -14.33 4.85
C ALA A 367 -0.52 -14.32 6.17
N LEU A 368 -1.85 -14.44 6.09
CA LEU A 368 -2.72 -14.55 7.27
C LEU A 368 -2.38 -15.78 8.12
N ARG A 369 -2.17 -16.93 7.48
CA ARG A 369 -1.78 -18.18 8.16
C ARG A 369 -0.49 -17.99 8.98
N ARG A 370 0.55 -17.45 8.38
CA ARG A 370 1.82 -17.17 9.07
C ARG A 370 1.65 -16.16 10.21
N PHE A 371 0.88 -15.12 9.99
CA PHE A 371 0.56 -14.15 11.03
C PHE A 371 -0.15 -14.79 12.21
N LEU A 372 -1.18 -15.60 11.96
CA LEU A 372 -1.94 -16.30 13.01
C LEU A 372 -1.06 -17.32 13.74
N LYS A 373 -0.24 -18.10 13.05
CA LYS A 373 0.74 -19.01 13.67
C LYS A 373 1.70 -18.27 14.60
N ALA A 374 2.22 -17.12 14.15
CA ALA A 374 3.14 -16.33 14.97
C ALA A 374 2.46 -15.72 16.20
N ARG A 375 1.16 -15.38 16.11
CA ARG A 375 0.41 -14.74 17.19
C ARG A 375 -0.17 -15.73 18.18
N LEU A 376 -0.71 -16.84 17.71
CA LEU A 376 -1.42 -17.82 18.53
C LEU A 376 -0.50 -18.97 19.00
N GLY A 377 0.65 -19.17 18.35
CA GLY A 377 1.60 -20.20 18.73
C GLY A 377 0.94 -21.59 18.74
N ARG A 378 0.91 -22.23 19.91
CA ARG A 378 0.36 -23.58 20.08
C ARG A 378 -1.16 -23.65 19.99
N ASP A 379 -1.84 -22.51 20.12
CA ASP A 379 -3.30 -22.41 20.01
C ASP A 379 -3.77 -22.25 18.56
N TYR A 380 -2.84 -22.17 17.60
CA TYR A 380 -3.15 -22.10 16.20
C TYR A 380 -3.52 -23.48 15.64
N ASP A 381 -4.64 -23.51 14.91
CA ASP A 381 -5.06 -24.64 14.09
C ASP A 381 -5.54 -24.12 12.72
N ASP A 382 -5.25 -24.87 11.65
CA ASP A 382 -5.61 -24.46 10.28
C ASP A 382 -7.13 -24.36 10.05
N SER A 383 -7.97 -24.95 10.92
CA SER A 383 -9.43 -24.77 10.91
C SER A 383 -9.89 -23.36 11.24
N LEU A 384 -8.99 -22.55 11.84
CA LEU A 384 -9.24 -21.12 12.09
C LEU A 384 -9.24 -20.29 10.81
N LEU A 385 -8.73 -20.80 9.69
CA LEU A 385 -8.83 -20.12 8.40
C LEU A 385 -10.23 -20.30 7.82
N GLY A 386 -10.91 -19.19 7.57
CA GLY A 386 -12.27 -19.19 7.02
C GLY A 386 -12.30 -19.22 5.49
N GLY A 387 -11.32 -18.58 4.86
CA GLY A 387 -11.26 -18.43 3.41
C GLY A 387 -11.16 -16.97 2.96
N ALA A 388 -11.43 -16.73 1.67
CA ALA A 388 -11.34 -15.44 1.02
C ALA A 388 -12.70 -14.98 0.48
N CYS A 389 -12.95 -13.69 0.57
CA CYS A 389 -14.13 -13.03 0.04
C CYS A 389 -13.72 -11.86 -0.85
N TYR A 390 -14.27 -11.78 -2.04
CA TYR A 390 -14.13 -10.65 -2.95
C TYR A 390 -15.46 -9.94 -3.08
N VAL A 391 -15.48 -8.65 -2.76
CA VAL A 391 -16.69 -7.83 -2.82
C VAL A 391 -16.56 -6.82 -3.94
N PHE A 392 -17.37 -6.98 -4.98
CA PHE A 392 -17.46 -6.04 -6.08
C PHE A 392 -18.36 -4.88 -5.65
N LEU A 393 -17.75 -3.78 -5.26
CA LEU A 393 -18.41 -2.61 -4.63
C LEU A 393 -19.52 -2.01 -5.48
N ARG A 394 -19.46 -2.17 -6.81
CA ARG A 394 -20.49 -1.69 -7.73
C ARG A 394 -21.65 -2.67 -7.92
N GLY A 395 -21.49 -3.91 -7.44
CA GLY A 395 -22.47 -4.99 -7.66
C GLY A 395 -23.16 -5.48 -6.41
N VAL A 396 -22.57 -5.26 -5.22
CA VAL A 396 -23.15 -5.73 -3.96
C VAL A 396 -24.40 -4.93 -3.59
N SER A 397 -25.38 -5.60 -3.01
CA SER A 397 -26.62 -4.99 -2.49
C SER A 397 -27.02 -5.60 -1.17
N ALA A 398 -27.46 -4.77 -0.24
CA ALA A 398 -27.99 -5.22 1.07
C ALA A 398 -29.22 -6.14 0.94
N ASP A 399 -29.98 -5.97 -0.14
CA ASP A 399 -31.21 -6.71 -0.40
C ASP A 399 -30.97 -8.02 -1.18
N ALA A 400 -29.72 -8.23 -1.68
CA ALA A 400 -29.38 -9.43 -2.41
C ALA A 400 -29.48 -10.65 -1.50
N ARG A 401 -30.19 -11.67 -1.97
CA ARG A 401 -30.31 -12.95 -1.27
C ARG A 401 -29.33 -13.96 -1.82
N ARG A 402 -28.80 -14.79 -0.95
CA ARG A 402 -27.97 -15.91 -1.34
C ARG A 402 -28.77 -16.94 -2.11
N GLY A 403 -28.41 -17.15 -3.37
CA GLY A 403 -28.93 -18.23 -4.19
C GLY A 403 -28.03 -19.46 -4.15
N PRO A 404 -28.35 -20.52 -4.95
CA PRO A 404 -27.54 -21.74 -5.05
C PRO A 404 -26.10 -21.47 -5.52
N GLU A 405 -25.91 -20.51 -6.39
CA GLU A 405 -24.59 -20.14 -6.94
C GLU A 405 -23.80 -19.17 -6.06
N GLY A 406 -24.43 -18.53 -5.09
CA GLY A 406 -23.80 -17.52 -4.25
C GLY A 406 -24.67 -16.29 -4.06
N ILE A 407 -24.03 -15.14 -3.82
CA ILE A 407 -24.68 -13.84 -3.68
C ILE A 407 -24.16 -12.88 -4.76
N GLN A 408 -25.05 -12.02 -5.27
CA GLN A 408 -24.73 -10.96 -6.19
C GLN A 408 -23.65 -10.04 -5.64
N GLY A 409 -22.68 -9.69 -6.47
CA GLY A 409 -21.58 -8.78 -6.09
C GLY A 409 -20.53 -9.39 -5.18
N VAL A 410 -20.64 -10.68 -4.82
CA VAL A 410 -19.71 -11.33 -3.88
C VAL A 410 -19.22 -12.67 -4.43
N VAL A 411 -17.89 -12.84 -4.48
CA VAL A 411 -17.25 -14.14 -4.72
C VAL A 411 -16.65 -14.62 -3.42
N TYR A 412 -17.00 -15.83 -3.00
CA TYR A 412 -16.48 -16.46 -1.80
C TYR A 412 -15.82 -17.80 -2.14
N ASP A 413 -14.61 -17.99 -1.64
CA ASP A 413 -13.87 -19.24 -1.72
C ASP A 413 -13.52 -19.70 -0.29
N PRO A 414 -14.07 -20.83 0.19
CA PRO A 414 -13.77 -21.38 1.51
C PRO A 414 -12.35 -21.92 1.64
N VAL A 415 -11.56 -21.88 0.64
CA VAL A 415 -10.22 -22.44 0.43
C VAL A 415 -9.81 -23.44 1.49
N GLY A 416 -9.71 -24.74 1.14
CA GLY A 416 -9.33 -25.78 2.09
C GLY A 416 -8.00 -25.48 2.78
N ALA A 417 -7.96 -25.67 4.09
CA ALA A 417 -6.76 -25.47 4.91
C ALA A 417 -5.54 -26.22 4.38
N GLU A 418 -5.73 -27.43 3.86
CA GLU A 418 -4.68 -28.25 3.23
C GLU A 418 -4.02 -27.54 2.04
N ARG A 419 -4.83 -26.89 1.20
CA ARG A 419 -4.34 -26.13 0.05
C ARG A 419 -3.43 -24.98 0.47
N ILE A 420 -3.84 -24.23 1.49
CA ILE A 420 -3.03 -23.12 2.01
C ILE A 420 -1.78 -23.62 2.71
N ALA A 421 -1.87 -24.70 3.48
CA ALA A 421 -0.71 -25.33 4.10
C ALA A 421 0.33 -25.75 3.05
N ARG A 422 -0.13 -26.36 1.96
CA ARG A 422 0.75 -26.79 0.86
C ARG A 422 1.42 -25.63 0.12
N LEU A 423 0.70 -24.53 -0.12
CA LEU A 423 1.29 -23.33 -0.70
C LEU A 423 2.27 -22.67 0.26
N ASP A 424 1.98 -22.66 1.54
CA ASP A 424 2.88 -22.13 2.56
C ASP A 424 4.19 -22.93 2.62
N GLU A 425 4.13 -24.26 2.58
CA GLU A 425 5.30 -25.13 2.48
C GLU A 425 6.15 -24.82 1.24
N LEU A 426 5.50 -24.58 0.10
CA LEU A 426 6.18 -24.23 -1.15
C LEU A 426 6.96 -22.91 -1.03
N PHE A 427 6.41 -21.94 -0.28
CA PHE A 427 7.03 -20.66 -0.06
C PHE A 427 8.06 -20.62 1.07
N LEU A 428 8.04 -21.62 1.98
CA LEU A 428 8.96 -21.65 3.11
C LEU A 428 10.38 -22.04 2.67
N PRO A 429 11.40 -21.34 3.19
CA PRO A 429 12.79 -21.77 3.05
C PRO A 429 13.00 -23.17 3.63
N GLU A 430 13.91 -23.95 3.03
CA GLU A 430 14.17 -25.35 3.45
C GLU A 430 14.56 -25.48 4.92
N TRP A 431 15.21 -24.48 5.50
CA TRP A 431 15.61 -24.48 6.92
C TRP A 431 14.44 -24.23 7.90
N GLU A 432 13.30 -23.71 7.43
CA GLU A 432 12.07 -23.56 8.21
C GLU A 432 11.13 -24.78 8.08
N GLN A 433 11.43 -25.70 7.17
CA GLN A 433 10.63 -26.92 6.94
C GLN A 433 10.99 -28.04 7.91
N LYS A 434 12.04 -27.88 8.71
CA LYS A 434 12.50 -28.81 9.75
C LYS A 434 11.97 -28.38 11.12
#